data_b0a042714c6cd15d09a1b1754dc4bc83
#
_entry.id   b0a042714c6cd15d09a1b1754dc4bc83
#
_cell.length_a   1.000
_cell.length_b   1.000
_cell.length_c   1.000
_cell.angle_alpha   90.00
_cell.angle_beta   90.00
_cell.angle_gamma   90.00
#
_symmetry.space_group_name_H-M   'P 1'
#
loop_
_entity.id
_entity.type
_entity.pdbx_description
1 polymer ?
#
loop_
_entity_poly.entity_id
_entity_poly.type
_entity_poly.pdbx_seq_one_letter_code
_entity_poly.pdbx_strand_id
1 'polypeptide(L)'
;MDNKNLELIKLNKHISYITSTDVPLSANVVLVNGNDHVWMFDVGNHPDIQEIVNEFNRGGKKINAVLSHFHQDHIGNIQKFKFDKVHQGRLTFKHTGIGDIIESDIYIDDGDIRLHIFPLPSSHSKGSLAMEADETYCFLGDGIYAMEKSGEKVYNAGLLKEEINVLNTVKADNFCLSHREPFITPKEIVIRHLEKIYGRRSKNEAYIKDC
;
A
#
# COMPACT_ATOMS: atom_id res chain seq x y z
N MET A 1 8.75 25.00 6.55
CA MET A 1 8.26 23.65 6.19
C MET A 1 7.05 23.42 7.06
N ASP A 2 5.86 23.47 6.51
CA ASP A 2 4.64 23.24 7.27
C ASP A 2 4.64 21.76 7.68
N ASN A 3 4.75 21.49 8.99
CA ASN A 3 4.50 20.16 9.51
C ASN A 3 3.04 19.81 9.19
N LYS A 4 2.81 18.99 8.17
CA LYS A 4 1.48 18.42 7.95
C LYS A 4 1.12 17.66 9.21
N ASN A 5 0.10 18.11 9.93
CA ASN A 5 -0.47 17.37 11.02
C ASN A 5 -1.10 16.09 10.48
N LEU A 6 -1.00 15.00 11.24
CA LEU A 6 -1.72 13.78 10.92
C LEU A 6 -3.23 14.02 11.00
N GLU A 7 -3.94 13.64 9.98
CA GLU A 7 -5.39 13.72 9.92
C GLU A 7 -5.98 12.34 9.60
N LEU A 8 -7.06 11.97 10.26
CA LEU A 8 -7.87 10.81 9.93
C LEU A 8 -8.98 11.25 8.97
N ILE A 9 -8.87 10.84 7.72
CA ILE A 9 -9.83 11.19 6.66
C ILE A 9 -10.72 9.99 6.36
N LYS A 10 -12.03 10.19 6.43
CA LYS A 10 -13.02 9.16 6.13
C LYS A 10 -13.29 9.10 4.63
N LEU A 11 -13.17 7.91 4.01
CA LEU A 11 -13.51 7.67 2.62
C LEU A 11 -14.96 7.20 2.46
N ASN A 12 -15.39 6.26 3.31
CA ASN A 12 -16.76 5.77 3.35
C ASN A 12 -17.14 5.27 4.75
N LYS A 13 -18.21 4.50 4.89
CA LYS A 13 -18.66 4.00 6.22
C LYS A 13 -17.66 3.06 6.88
N HIS A 14 -16.83 2.35 6.09
CA HIS A 14 -15.89 1.33 6.58
C HIS A 14 -14.42 1.75 6.49
N ILE A 15 -14.09 2.63 5.55
CA ILE A 15 -12.71 2.93 5.19
C ILE A 15 -12.36 4.36 5.55
N SER A 16 -11.24 4.52 6.24
CA SER A 16 -10.58 5.79 6.53
C SER A 16 -9.08 5.66 6.26
N TYR A 17 -8.38 6.77 6.13
CA TYR A 17 -6.92 6.75 6.09
C TYR A 17 -6.33 7.88 6.92
N ILE A 18 -5.13 7.64 7.44
CA ILE A 18 -4.30 8.63 8.12
C ILE A 18 -3.36 9.21 7.07
N THR A 19 -3.25 10.54 7.02
CA THR A 19 -2.41 11.24 6.05
C THR A 19 -0.93 10.94 6.25
N SER A 20 -0.15 11.00 5.15
CA SER A 20 1.31 10.88 5.21
C SER A 20 1.95 12.14 5.81
N THR A 21 3.16 12.01 6.36
CA THR A 21 3.96 13.12 6.87
C THR A 21 5.38 13.09 6.29
N ASP A 22 6.03 14.26 6.25
CA ASP A 22 7.42 14.39 5.78
C ASP A 22 8.42 14.29 6.94
N VAL A 23 8.03 14.67 8.18
CA VAL A 23 8.90 14.68 9.37
C VAL A 23 8.14 14.19 10.60
N PRO A 24 8.43 12.97 11.09
CA PRO A 24 9.20 11.94 10.38
C PRO A 24 8.50 11.52 9.09
N LEU A 25 9.26 11.03 8.12
CA LEU A 25 8.64 10.45 6.91
C LEU A 25 7.77 9.27 7.32
N SER A 26 6.50 9.31 6.95
CA SER A 26 5.53 8.28 7.26
C SER A 26 4.53 8.16 6.11
N ALA A 27 4.33 6.94 5.65
CA ALA A 27 3.34 6.64 4.63
C ALA A 27 1.91 6.86 5.14
N ASN A 28 0.96 6.95 4.22
CA ASN A 28 -0.46 6.88 4.57
C ASN A 28 -0.78 5.51 5.19
N VAL A 29 -1.60 5.51 6.24
CA VAL A 29 -2.09 4.29 6.87
C VAL A 29 -3.58 4.16 6.61
N VAL A 30 -4.01 3.07 5.97
CA VAL A 30 -5.44 2.85 5.75
C VAL A 30 -6.02 2.00 6.87
N LEU A 31 -7.19 2.39 7.33
CA LEU A 31 -7.96 1.68 8.36
C LEU A 31 -9.28 1.21 7.75
N VAL A 32 -9.50 -0.11 7.74
CA VAL A 32 -10.74 -0.72 7.26
C VAL A 32 -11.44 -1.40 8.44
N ASN A 33 -12.65 -0.94 8.72
CA ASN A 33 -13.46 -1.43 9.84
C ASN A 33 -14.37 -2.57 9.35
N GLY A 34 -13.92 -3.82 9.50
CA GLY A 34 -14.72 -5.02 9.28
C GLY A 34 -15.62 -5.34 10.48
N ASN A 35 -16.31 -6.49 10.47
CA ASN A 35 -17.16 -6.90 11.58
C ASN A 35 -16.34 -7.32 12.80
N ASP A 36 -15.35 -8.18 12.61
CA ASP A 36 -14.56 -8.76 13.69
C ASP A 36 -13.19 -8.09 13.87
N HIS A 37 -12.67 -7.46 12.82
CA HIS A 37 -11.33 -6.89 12.80
C HIS A 37 -11.32 -5.44 12.31
N VAL A 38 -10.29 -4.72 12.77
CA VAL A 38 -9.77 -3.54 12.07
C VAL A 38 -8.59 -4.01 11.24
N TRP A 39 -8.63 -3.73 9.95
CA TRP A 39 -7.54 -4.03 9.01
C TRP A 39 -6.74 -2.76 8.75
N MET A 40 -5.43 -2.86 8.91
CA MET A 40 -4.50 -1.78 8.58
C MET A 40 -3.78 -2.14 7.28
N PHE A 41 -3.75 -1.21 6.32
CA PHE A 41 -2.81 -1.29 5.21
C PHE A 41 -1.67 -0.31 5.48
N ASP A 42 -0.47 -0.88 5.70
CA ASP A 42 0.70 -0.25 6.31
C ASP A 42 0.46 0.22 7.77
N VAL A 43 1.53 0.54 8.47
CA VAL A 43 1.47 0.98 9.87
C VAL A 43 2.15 2.33 10.09
N GLY A 44 2.76 2.89 9.05
CA GLY A 44 3.45 4.15 9.08
C GLY A 44 4.67 4.17 10.01
N ASN A 45 5.18 5.38 10.27
CA ASN A 45 6.36 5.61 11.12
C ASN A 45 6.15 6.75 12.12
N HIS A 46 5.11 7.58 11.92
CA HIS A 46 4.84 8.69 12.85
C HIS A 46 4.37 8.17 14.21
N PRO A 47 4.88 8.71 15.35
CA PRO A 47 4.58 8.20 16.69
C PRO A 47 3.09 8.28 17.05
N ASP A 48 2.37 9.28 16.59
CA ASP A 48 0.98 9.53 16.97
C ASP A 48 -0.03 8.63 16.24
N ILE A 49 0.39 7.87 15.24
CA ILE A 49 -0.48 6.91 14.53
C ILE A 49 -1.13 5.93 15.50
N GLN A 50 -0.41 5.49 16.52
CA GLN A 50 -0.93 4.55 17.50
C GLN A 50 -2.15 5.10 18.25
N GLU A 51 -2.12 6.38 18.64
CA GLU A 51 -3.23 7.03 19.33
C GLU A 51 -4.46 7.13 18.41
N ILE A 52 -4.27 7.55 17.16
CA ILE A 52 -5.35 7.64 16.17
C ILE A 52 -5.99 6.27 15.92
N VAL A 53 -5.18 5.22 15.78
CA VAL A 53 -5.68 3.84 15.58
C VAL A 53 -6.44 3.35 16.82
N ASN A 54 -5.96 3.62 18.02
CA ASN A 54 -6.64 3.26 19.27
C ASN A 54 -8.00 3.98 19.39
N GLU A 55 -8.06 5.25 19.00
CA GLU A 55 -9.30 6.00 18.97
C GLU A 55 -10.28 5.46 17.92
N PHE A 56 -9.80 5.14 16.73
CA PHE A 56 -10.58 4.51 15.66
C PHE A 56 -11.15 3.15 16.11
N ASN A 57 -10.36 2.36 16.84
CA ASN A 57 -10.72 1.03 17.35
C ASN A 57 -11.20 1.04 18.80
N ARG A 58 -11.96 2.04 19.23
CA ARG A 58 -12.53 2.08 20.61
C ARG A 58 -13.39 0.86 20.97
N GLY A 59 -13.92 0.17 19.96
CA GLY A 59 -14.67 -1.08 20.14
C GLY A 59 -13.81 -2.28 20.52
N GLY A 60 -12.48 -2.17 20.47
CA GLY A 60 -11.54 -3.22 20.90
C GLY A 60 -11.51 -4.44 19.99
N LYS A 61 -11.82 -4.29 18.70
CA LYS A 61 -11.68 -5.36 17.70
C LYS A 61 -10.22 -5.78 17.60
N LYS A 62 -9.99 -7.01 17.17
CA LYS A 62 -8.66 -7.47 16.81
C LYS A 62 -8.12 -6.67 15.63
N ILE A 63 -6.81 -6.46 15.60
CA ILE A 63 -6.17 -5.70 14.53
C ILE A 63 -5.39 -6.67 13.65
N ASN A 64 -5.62 -6.60 12.35
CA ASN A 64 -4.82 -7.26 11.32
C ASN A 64 -4.07 -6.22 10.51
N ALA A 65 -2.90 -6.57 9.99
CA ALA A 65 -2.13 -5.71 9.10
C ALA A 65 -1.84 -6.38 7.77
N VAL A 66 -1.84 -5.58 6.72
CA VAL A 66 -1.28 -5.88 5.40
C VAL A 66 -0.17 -4.89 5.15
N LEU A 67 1.07 -5.36 5.03
CA LEU A 67 2.22 -4.49 4.78
C LEU A 67 2.53 -4.47 3.30
N SER A 68 2.48 -3.28 2.70
CA SER A 68 2.74 -3.12 1.27
C SER A 68 4.17 -3.52 0.91
N HIS A 69 5.17 -3.03 1.66
CA HIS A 69 6.58 -3.35 1.48
C HIS A 69 7.41 -2.97 2.72
N PHE A 70 8.73 -3.18 2.67
CA PHE A 70 9.60 -3.15 3.86
C PHE A 70 10.18 -1.78 4.23
N HIS A 71 9.90 -0.70 3.52
CA HIS A 71 10.49 0.60 3.85
C HIS A 71 9.98 1.10 5.22
N GLN A 72 10.88 1.79 5.94
CA GLN A 72 10.66 2.17 7.34
C GLN A 72 9.42 3.05 7.53
N ASP A 73 9.14 3.93 6.61
CA ASP A 73 7.97 4.82 6.65
C ASP A 73 6.64 4.08 6.50
N HIS A 74 6.64 2.83 6.00
CA HIS A 74 5.49 1.93 5.92
C HIS A 74 5.37 0.99 7.12
N ILE A 75 6.51 0.49 7.65
CA ILE A 75 6.51 -0.55 8.69
C ILE A 75 7.04 -0.09 10.06
N GLY A 76 7.42 1.18 10.22
CA GLY A 76 8.12 1.69 11.40
C GLY A 76 7.41 1.46 12.73
N ASN A 77 6.08 1.47 12.71
CA ASN A 77 5.27 1.26 13.90
C ASN A 77 4.86 -0.21 14.13
N ILE A 78 5.42 -1.17 13.41
CA ILE A 78 5.01 -2.58 13.48
C ILE A 78 5.05 -3.15 14.91
N GLN A 79 6.01 -2.72 15.73
CA GLN A 79 6.16 -3.17 17.12
C GLN A 79 5.25 -2.43 18.11
N LYS A 80 4.56 -1.37 17.70
CA LYS A 80 3.66 -0.60 18.57
C LYS A 80 2.27 -1.20 18.69
N PHE A 81 1.91 -2.15 17.81
CA PHE A 81 0.61 -2.77 17.78
C PHE A 81 0.68 -4.25 18.14
N LYS A 82 -0.38 -4.75 18.75
CA LYS A 82 -0.61 -6.18 18.91
C LYS A 82 -1.53 -6.66 17.80
N PHE A 83 -0.96 -7.30 16.80
CA PHE A 83 -1.72 -7.86 15.67
C PHE A 83 -2.22 -9.26 15.98
N ASP A 84 -3.41 -9.59 15.48
CA ASP A 84 -3.91 -10.97 15.38
C ASP A 84 -3.25 -11.67 14.18
N LYS A 85 -3.17 -10.96 13.02
CA LYS A 85 -2.46 -11.42 11.82
C LYS A 85 -1.70 -10.28 11.15
N VAL A 86 -0.59 -10.62 10.51
CA VAL A 86 0.17 -9.72 9.64
C VAL A 86 0.41 -10.42 8.32
N HIS A 87 -0.04 -9.84 7.22
CA HIS A 87 0.16 -10.33 5.86
C HIS A 87 1.19 -9.46 5.14
N GLN A 88 2.18 -10.07 4.53
CA GLN A 88 3.28 -9.35 3.89
C GLN A 88 3.99 -10.20 2.85
N GLY A 89 4.74 -9.56 1.97
CA GLY A 89 5.60 -10.27 1.03
C GLY A 89 6.88 -10.79 1.69
N ARG A 90 7.54 -11.74 1.03
CA ARG A 90 8.74 -12.43 1.53
C ARG A 90 9.88 -11.49 1.94
N LEU A 91 10.09 -10.38 1.20
CA LEU A 91 11.16 -9.45 1.52
C LEU A 91 10.81 -8.64 2.77
N THR A 92 9.56 -8.20 2.90
CA THR A 92 9.06 -7.48 4.09
C THR A 92 9.18 -8.36 5.33
N PHE A 93 8.84 -9.66 5.22
CA PHE A 93 9.01 -10.63 6.31
C PHE A 93 10.46 -10.71 6.82
N LYS A 94 11.47 -10.59 5.95
CA LYS A 94 12.88 -10.58 6.38
C LYS A 94 13.22 -9.38 7.28
N HIS A 95 12.49 -8.28 7.16
CA HIS A 95 12.67 -7.08 7.96
C HIS A 95 11.83 -7.08 9.24
N THR A 96 10.62 -7.62 9.21
CA THR A 96 9.72 -7.63 10.36
C THR A 96 9.88 -8.86 11.26
N GLY A 97 10.16 -10.02 10.67
CA GLY A 97 10.31 -11.30 11.36
C GLY A 97 9.00 -11.89 11.91
N ILE A 98 7.84 -11.32 11.59
CA ILE A 98 6.53 -11.74 12.13
C ILE A 98 5.51 -11.92 11.02
N GLY A 99 4.43 -12.70 11.29
CA GLY A 99 3.27 -12.85 10.39
C GLY A 99 3.46 -13.83 9.25
N ASP A 100 2.55 -13.76 8.27
CA ASP A 100 2.42 -14.68 7.15
C ASP A 100 2.97 -14.10 5.86
N ILE A 101 3.68 -14.94 5.08
CA ILE A 101 4.16 -14.55 3.73
C ILE A 101 3.08 -14.86 2.71
N ILE A 102 2.67 -13.85 1.95
CA ILE A 102 1.67 -13.95 0.89
C ILE A 102 2.39 -14.01 -0.47
N GLU A 103 2.19 -15.11 -1.20
CA GLU A 103 2.77 -15.35 -2.54
C GLU A 103 1.71 -15.54 -3.63
N SER A 104 0.43 -15.56 -3.24
CA SER A 104 -0.72 -15.66 -4.14
C SER A 104 -1.89 -14.87 -3.59
N ASP A 105 -2.89 -14.66 -4.41
CA ASP A 105 -4.11 -13.94 -4.04
C ASP A 105 -4.82 -14.61 -2.86
N ILE A 106 -5.25 -13.80 -1.91
CA ILE A 106 -6.13 -14.22 -0.82
C ILE A 106 -7.36 -13.32 -0.75
N TYR A 107 -8.50 -13.93 -0.47
CA TYR A 107 -9.79 -13.26 -0.34
C TYR A 107 -10.29 -13.45 1.08
N ILE A 108 -10.71 -12.36 1.71
CA ILE A 108 -11.17 -12.32 3.08
C ILE A 108 -12.57 -11.70 3.11
N ASP A 109 -13.47 -12.37 3.77
CA ASP A 109 -14.80 -11.86 4.10
C ASP A 109 -14.82 -11.56 5.60
N ASP A 110 -14.97 -10.28 5.96
CA ASP A 110 -15.14 -9.83 7.34
C ASP A 110 -16.50 -9.12 7.50
N GLY A 111 -17.54 -9.87 7.13
CA GLY A 111 -18.95 -9.46 7.22
C GLY A 111 -19.32 -8.38 6.24
N ASP A 112 -19.30 -7.12 6.68
CA ASP A 112 -19.70 -5.98 5.85
C ASP A 112 -18.60 -5.50 4.88
N ILE A 113 -17.42 -6.13 4.90
CA ILE A 113 -16.27 -5.76 4.06
C ILE A 113 -15.62 -6.99 3.43
N ARG A 114 -15.26 -6.91 2.16
CA ARG A 114 -14.47 -7.92 1.45
C ARG A 114 -13.14 -7.36 1.06
N LEU A 115 -12.08 -8.11 1.36
CA LEU A 115 -10.72 -7.74 1.01
C LEU A 115 -10.14 -8.76 0.04
N HIS A 116 -9.43 -8.27 -0.96
CA HIS A 116 -8.57 -9.05 -1.84
C HIS A 116 -7.14 -8.54 -1.66
N ILE A 117 -6.25 -9.40 -1.16
CA ILE A 117 -4.83 -9.08 -0.94
C ILE A 117 -4.04 -9.90 -1.94
N PHE A 118 -3.14 -9.27 -2.67
CA PHE A 118 -2.40 -9.92 -3.75
C PHE A 118 -0.98 -9.38 -3.90
N PRO A 119 -0.04 -10.23 -4.40
CA PRO A 119 1.30 -9.79 -4.76
C PRO A 119 1.25 -8.77 -5.89
N LEU A 120 1.93 -7.63 -5.70
CA LEU A 120 2.06 -6.59 -6.70
C LEU A 120 3.48 -6.60 -7.28
N PRO A 121 3.67 -6.98 -8.56
CA PRO A 121 4.94 -6.76 -9.24
C PRO A 121 5.27 -5.27 -9.24
N SER A 122 6.40 -4.91 -8.65
CA SER A 122 6.75 -3.50 -8.50
C SER A 122 8.23 -3.27 -8.76
N SER A 123 8.53 -2.18 -9.43
CA SER A 123 9.91 -1.70 -9.58
C SER A 123 10.44 -1.11 -8.29
N HIS A 124 9.59 -0.45 -7.51
CA HIS A 124 9.95 0.23 -6.26
C HIS A 124 10.51 -0.75 -5.21
N SER A 125 9.78 -1.84 -4.97
CA SER A 125 10.18 -2.85 -3.99
C SER A 125 9.72 -4.24 -4.40
N LYS A 126 10.64 -5.22 -4.28
CA LYS A 126 10.30 -6.62 -4.53
C LYS A 126 9.43 -7.19 -3.43
N GLY A 127 8.43 -7.98 -3.81
CA GLY A 127 7.54 -8.63 -2.86
C GLY A 127 6.54 -7.66 -2.24
N SER A 128 6.19 -6.60 -2.96
CA SER A 128 5.10 -5.70 -2.57
C SER A 128 3.76 -6.41 -2.61
N LEU A 129 2.85 -5.99 -1.72
CA LEU A 129 1.46 -6.38 -1.72
C LEU A 129 0.57 -5.18 -2.01
N ALA A 130 -0.57 -5.45 -2.60
CA ALA A 130 -1.69 -4.53 -2.68
C ALA A 130 -2.91 -5.11 -1.96
N MET A 131 -3.85 -4.25 -1.58
CA MET A 131 -5.12 -4.64 -0.97
C MET A 131 -6.28 -3.90 -1.62
N GLU A 132 -7.20 -4.64 -2.19
CA GLU A 132 -8.47 -4.12 -2.69
C GLU A 132 -9.56 -4.31 -1.62
N ALA A 133 -10.40 -3.30 -1.43
CA ALA A 133 -11.52 -3.33 -0.50
C ALA A 133 -12.84 -3.05 -1.21
N ASP A 134 -13.80 -3.96 -1.09
CA ASP A 134 -15.16 -3.91 -1.65
C ASP A 134 -15.22 -3.53 -3.14
N GLU A 135 -14.22 -3.93 -3.92
CA GLU A 135 -14.12 -3.59 -5.35
C GLU A 135 -14.24 -2.06 -5.61
N THR A 136 -13.98 -1.23 -4.59
CA THR A 136 -14.14 0.23 -4.65
C THR A 136 -12.81 0.96 -4.60
N TYR A 137 -11.92 0.55 -3.69
CA TYR A 137 -10.59 1.12 -3.51
C TYR A 137 -9.53 0.03 -3.55
N CYS A 138 -8.42 0.30 -4.21
CA CYS A 138 -7.23 -0.55 -4.16
C CYS A 138 -6.04 0.26 -3.65
N PHE A 139 -5.46 -0.19 -2.54
CA PHE A 139 -4.34 0.43 -1.85
C PHE A 139 -3.04 -0.20 -2.38
N LEU A 140 -2.18 0.62 -2.96
CA LEU A 140 -0.97 0.18 -3.66
C LEU A 140 0.33 0.49 -2.90
N GLY A 141 0.26 1.24 -1.79
CA GLY A 141 1.45 1.78 -1.14
C GLY A 141 2.27 2.59 -2.15
N ASP A 142 3.56 2.27 -2.26
CA ASP A 142 4.48 2.86 -3.22
C ASP A 142 4.65 2.01 -4.50
N GLY A 143 3.76 1.05 -4.71
CA GLY A 143 3.92 0.01 -5.71
C GLY A 143 4.22 0.53 -7.11
N ILE A 144 3.61 1.65 -7.51
CA ILE A 144 3.75 2.20 -8.87
C ILE A 144 4.96 3.13 -9.06
N TYR A 145 5.79 3.34 -8.04
CA TYR A 145 6.92 4.26 -8.16
C TYR A 145 8.17 3.60 -8.74
N ALA A 146 9.03 4.43 -9.31
CA ALA A 146 10.33 4.01 -9.80
C ALA A 146 11.24 3.56 -8.63
N MET A 147 12.16 2.67 -8.92
CA MET A 147 13.29 2.35 -8.05
C MET A 147 14.44 3.33 -8.29
N GLU A 148 15.27 3.54 -7.28
CA GLU A 148 16.56 4.20 -7.45
C GLU A 148 17.63 3.17 -7.84
N LYS A 149 18.34 3.43 -8.93
CA LYS A 149 19.44 2.59 -9.39
C LYS A 149 20.57 3.47 -9.92
N SER A 150 21.72 3.41 -9.28
CA SER A 150 22.92 4.19 -9.65
C SER A 150 22.67 5.71 -9.76
N GLY A 151 21.82 6.25 -8.84
CA GLY A 151 21.46 7.68 -8.79
C GLY A 151 20.40 8.11 -9.80
N GLU A 152 19.80 7.17 -10.54
CA GLU A 152 18.71 7.44 -11.46
C GLU A 152 17.43 6.73 -11.02
N LYS A 153 16.29 7.37 -11.21
CA LYS A 153 14.97 6.74 -11.03
C LYS A 153 14.63 5.95 -12.28
N VAL A 154 14.38 4.65 -12.11
CA VAL A 154 14.11 3.73 -13.22
C VAL A 154 13.01 2.73 -12.89
N TYR A 155 12.32 2.26 -13.91
CA TYR A 155 11.43 1.12 -13.86
C TYR A 155 12.08 -0.11 -14.47
N ASN A 156 11.96 -1.28 -13.84
CA ASN A 156 12.28 -2.54 -14.51
C ASN A 156 11.18 -2.84 -15.53
N ALA A 157 11.54 -2.95 -16.82
CA ALA A 157 10.57 -3.09 -17.90
C ALA A 157 9.72 -4.37 -17.80
N GLY A 158 10.28 -5.46 -17.28
CA GLY A 158 9.54 -6.71 -17.07
C GLY A 158 8.53 -6.57 -15.96
N LEU A 159 8.97 -6.08 -14.79
CA LEU A 159 8.08 -5.86 -13.64
C LEU A 159 6.98 -4.85 -13.96
N LEU A 160 7.29 -3.74 -14.64
CA LEU A 160 6.31 -2.75 -15.02
C LEU A 160 5.23 -3.33 -15.95
N LYS A 161 5.60 -4.20 -16.88
CA LYS A 161 4.63 -4.89 -17.74
C LYS A 161 3.71 -5.80 -16.93
N GLU A 162 4.29 -6.58 -16.02
CA GLU A 162 3.53 -7.49 -15.15
C GLU A 162 2.62 -6.69 -14.20
N GLU A 163 3.11 -5.58 -13.64
CA GLU A 163 2.34 -4.67 -12.82
C GLU A 163 1.11 -4.13 -13.55
N ILE A 164 1.28 -3.61 -14.77
CA ILE A 164 0.17 -3.13 -15.60
C ILE A 164 -0.85 -4.25 -15.83
N ASN A 165 -0.40 -5.48 -16.12
CA ASN A 165 -1.29 -6.60 -16.31
C ASN A 165 -2.10 -6.91 -15.04
N VAL A 166 -1.45 -6.98 -13.87
CA VAL A 166 -2.10 -7.23 -12.57
C VAL A 166 -3.10 -6.12 -12.26
N LEU A 167 -2.70 -4.85 -12.37
CA LEU A 167 -3.57 -3.71 -12.07
C LEU A 167 -4.79 -3.64 -12.98
N ASN A 168 -4.70 -4.11 -14.23
CA ASN A 168 -5.86 -4.20 -15.13
C ASN A 168 -6.91 -5.20 -14.63
N THR A 169 -6.52 -6.25 -13.88
CA THR A 169 -7.46 -7.25 -13.35
C THR A 169 -8.18 -6.79 -12.07
N VAL A 170 -7.66 -5.80 -11.36
CA VAL A 170 -8.28 -5.21 -10.17
C VAL A 170 -9.65 -4.65 -10.53
N LYS A 171 -10.65 -4.90 -9.70
CA LYS A 171 -12.03 -4.45 -9.97
C LYS A 171 -12.28 -3.01 -9.50
N ALA A 172 -11.59 -2.57 -8.46
CA ALA A 172 -11.73 -1.22 -7.93
C ALA A 172 -11.44 -0.14 -8.99
N ASP A 173 -12.31 0.87 -9.03
CA ASP A 173 -12.16 2.02 -9.93
C ASP A 173 -11.19 3.09 -9.41
N ASN A 174 -10.82 3.01 -8.12
CA ASN A 174 -10.00 3.99 -7.45
C ASN A 174 -8.74 3.35 -6.86
N PHE A 175 -7.58 3.86 -7.24
CA PHE A 175 -6.28 3.50 -6.67
C PHE A 175 -5.83 4.54 -5.65
N CYS A 176 -5.34 4.05 -4.51
CA CYS A 176 -4.84 4.86 -3.41
C CYS A 176 -3.31 4.70 -3.32
N LEU A 177 -2.60 5.82 -3.43
CA LEU A 177 -1.16 5.86 -3.56
C LEU A 177 -0.55 6.59 -2.38
N SER A 178 0.41 5.96 -1.69
CA SER A 178 1.11 6.62 -0.58
C SER A 178 1.93 7.82 -1.06
N HIS A 179 2.11 8.78 -0.17
CA HIS A 179 2.88 10.02 -0.40
C HIS A 179 2.38 10.91 -1.55
N ARG A 180 1.16 10.67 -2.04
CA ARG A 180 0.60 11.42 -3.17
C ARG A 180 -0.64 12.22 -2.76
N GLU A 181 -0.73 13.42 -3.31
CA GLU A 181 -1.95 14.24 -3.26
C GLU A 181 -2.47 14.47 -4.70
N PRO A 182 -3.74 14.19 -4.96
CA PRO A 182 -4.68 13.53 -4.05
C PRO A 182 -4.32 12.07 -3.81
N PHE A 183 -4.61 11.55 -2.59
CA PHE A 183 -4.38 10.15 -2.21
C PHE A 183 -5.12 9.16 -3.12
N ILE A 184 -6.33 9.54 -3.56
CA ILE A 184 -7.17 8.74 -4.46
C ILE A 184 -6.96 9.21 -5.90
N THR A 185 -6.68 8.28 -6.78
CA THR A 185 -6.54 8.51 -8.23
C THR A 185 -7.37 7.48 -9.00
N PRO A 186 -8.17 7.87 -10.01
CA PRO A 186 -8.86 6.91 -10.85
C PRO A 186 -7.90 5.88 -11.45
N LYS A 187 -8.29 4.60 -11.40
CA LYS A 187 -7.52 3.47 -11.92
C LYS A 187 -7.01 3.72 -13.34
N GLU A 188 -7.88 4.20 -14.22
CA GLU A 188 -7.54 4.46 -15.62
C GLU A 188 -6.41 5.48 -15.80
N ILE A 189 -6.32 6.49 -14.90
CA ILE A 189 -5.26 7.50 -14.94
C ILE A 189 -3.92 6.87 -14.56
N VAL A 190 -3.92 6.03 -13.53
CA VAL A 190 -2.70 5.32 -13.08
C VAL A 190 -2.22 4.36 -14.15
N ILE A 191 -3.11 3.52 -14.70
CA ILE A 191 -2.76 2.56 -15.75
C ILE A 191 -2.21 3.28 -16.98
N ARG A 192 -2.90 4.32 -17.46
CA ARG A 192 -2.43 5.13 -18.60
C ARG A 192 -1.05 5.74 -18.36
N HIS A 193 -0.77 6.17 -17.12
CA HIS A 193 0.54 6.70 -16.74
C HIS A 193 1.62 5.62 -16.85
N LEU A 194 1.38 4.43 -16.30
CA LEU A 194 2.33 3.31 -16.37
C LEU A 194 2.53 2.82 -17.81
N GLU A 195 1.46 2.74 -18.61
CA GLU A 195 1.53 2.39 -20.03
C GLU A 195 2.36 3.41 -20.82
N LYS A 196 2.21 4.70 -20.52
CA LYS A 196 3.03 5.77 -21.14
C LYS A 196 4.51 5.61 -20.79
N ILE A 197 4.83 5.25 -19.53
CA ILE A 197 6.20 4.94 -19.12
C ILE A 197 6.71 3.72 -19.91
N TYR A 198 5.92 2.63 -19.91
CA TYR A 198 6.28 1.41 -20.61
C TYR A 198 6.49 1.63 -22.12
N GLY A 199 5.69 2.47 -22.75
CA GLY A 199 5.79 2.82 -24.17
C GLY A 199 7.11 3.53 -24.55
N ARG A 200 7.86 4.07 -23.58
CA ARG A 200 9.20 4.66 -23.81
C ARG A 200 10.31 3.62 -23.88
N ARG A 201 10.00 2.34 -23.64
CA ARG A 201 10.97 1.25 -23.65
C ARG A 201 11.60 1.11 -25.03
N SER A 202 12.95 1.19 -25.11
CA SER A 202 13.69 0.80 -26.29
C SER A 202 13.83 -0.74 -26.37
N LYS A 203 14.02 -1.23 -27.60
CA LYS A 203 14.19 -2.67 -27.84
C LYS A 203 15.40 -3.20 -27.06
N ASN A 204 15.20 -4.26 -26.27
CA ASN A 204 16.21 -4.90 -25.41
C ASN A 204 16.65 -4.10 -24.16
N GLU A 205 16.03 -2.99 -23.82
CA GLU A 205 16.30 -2.33 -22.54
C GLU A 205 15.58 -3.03 -21.38
N ALA A 206 16.34 -3.32 -20.32
CA ALA A 206 15.82 -3.90 -19.09
C ALA A 206 15.21 -2.85 -18.16
N TYR A 207 15.61 -1.58 -18.31
CA TYR A 207 15.19 -0.48 -17.47
C TYR A 207 14.73 0.72 -18.29
N ILE A 208 13.70 1.38 -17.83
CA ILE A 208 13.13 2.60 -18.42
C ILE A 208 13.36 3.73 -17.44
N LYS A 209 13.97 4.85 -17.88
CA LYS A 209 14.16 6.02 -17.03
C LYS A 209 12.84 6.70 -16.73
N ASP A 210 12.70 7.14 -15.48
CA ASP A 210 11.60 8.00 -15.04
C ASP A 210 11.99 9.45 -15.39
N CYS A 211 11.38 10.00 -16.47
CA CYS A 211 11.66 11.34 -17.01
C CYS A 211 10.44 12.23 -16.85
#